data_eec96aca1783c989ab8bc04b18b7a98a
#
_entry.id   eec96aca1783c989ab8bc04b18b7a98a
#
_cell.length_a   1.000
_cell.length_b   1.000
_cell.length_c   1.000
_cell.angle_alpha   90.00
_cell.angle_beta   90.00
_cell.angle_gamma   90.00
#
_symmetry.space_group_name_H-M   'P 1'
#
loop_
_entity.id
_entity.type
_entity.pdbx_description
1 polymer ?
#
loop_
_entity_poly.entity_id
_entity_poly.type
_entity_poly.pdbx_seq_one_letter_code
_entity_poly.pdbx_strand_id
1 'polypeptide(L)'
;GPSSYKDFLAKDFGYEDRYFLIGNSKEDKDFPYVLPGPNDVWGGTWRTSGWRTHSTNILFGLDRIAERGECRLVIDLLDADPKRSLVKVLVNSVEKKFEIKGKSEKVLDGVVDEAKEQVLEISIAASDLKIGGNIVTISVLEGGWIAFDQVRLEGPHSIKLKNTHSSVFLRNVSPAKYEIK
;
A
#
# COMPACT_ATOMS: atom_id res chain seq x y z
N GLY A 1 11.83 -3.81 0.30
CA GLY A 1 11.18 -4.55 1.38
C GLY A 1 12.02 -5.73 1.83
N PRO A 2 11.65 -6.40 2.93
CA PRO A 2 12.35 -7.63 3.34
C PRO A 2 12.13 -8.72 2.31
N SER A 3 13.14 -9.57 2.10
CA SER A 3 13.12 -10.66 1.12
C SER A 3 12.31 -11.86 1.60
N SER A 4 11.94 -11.89 2.86
CA SER A 4 11.11 -12.92 3.46
C SER A 4 10.31 -12.38 4.64
N TYR A 5 9.28 -13.10 5.06
CA TYR A 5 8.51 -12.73 6.25
C TYR A 5 9.38 -12.77 7.53
N LYS A 6 10.42 -13.59 7.59
CA LYS A 6 11.35 -13.64 8.71
C LYS A 6 12.14 -12.34 8.83
N ASP A 7 12.61 -11.79 7.69
CA ASP A 7 13.23 -10.47 7.66
C ASP A 7 12.25 -9.37 8.02
N PHE A 8 11.00 -9.53 7.60
CA PHE A 8 9.91 -8.64 7.94
C PHE A 8 9.69 -8.55 9.45
N LEU A 9 9.63 -9.68 10.14
CA LEU A 9 9.46 -9.73 11.58
C LEU A 9 10.72 -9.22 12.33
N ALA A 10 11.90 -9.61 11.88
CA ALA A 10 13.16 -9.26 12.53
C ALA A 10 13.46 -7.76 12.48
N LYS A 11 12.91 -7.04 11.50
CA LYS A 11 13.12 -5.61 11.31
C LYS A 11 11.97 -4.74 11.83
N ASP A 12 11.11 -5.30 12.67
CA ASP A 12 9.95 -4.58 13.22
C ASP A 12 9.03 -3.97 12.14
N PHE A 13 8.87 -4.67 11.03
CA PHE A 13 8.25 -4.17 9.83
C PHE A 13 6.75 -4.15 10.00
N GLY A 14 5.98 -3.87 10.59
CA GLY A 14 4.53 -3.88 10.80
C GLY A 14 4.08 -3.07 12.00
N TYR A 15 5.02 -2.46 12.71
CA TYR A 15 4.70 -1.69 13.91
C TYR A 15 4.12 -0.31 13.63
N GLU A 16 4.28 0.18 12.40
CA GLU A 16 3.89 1.54 12.02
C GLU A 16 3.43 1.62 10.57
N ASP A 17 2.75 2.69 10.25
CA ASP A 17 2.39 3.00 8.87
C ASP A 17 3.64 3.16 8.02
N ARG A 18 3.62 2.62 6.80
CA ARG A 18 4.72 2.67 5.86
C ARG A 18 4.47 3.71 4.78
N TYR A 19 5.56 4.35 4.37
CA TYR A 19 5.53 5.37 3.32
C TYR A 19 6.52 5.02 2.24
N PHE A 20 6.01 4.87 1.02
CA PHE A 20 6.80 4.64 -0.18
C PHE A 20 6.67 5.85 -1.11
N LEU A 21 7.80 6.48 -1.43
CA LEU A 21 7.86 7.68 -2.24
C LEU A 21 8.37 7.34 -3.63
N ILE A 22 7.52 7.41 -4.65
CA ILE A 22 7.90 7.16 -6.03
C ILE A 22 9.03 8.10 -6.43
N GLY A 23 10.11 7.53 -6.97
CA GLY A 23 11.31 8.25 -7.37
C GLY A 23 12.37 8.45 -6.27
N ASN A 24 12.07 8.13 -5.02
CA ASN A 24 13.02 8.22 -3.89
C ASN A 24 13.20 6.89 -3.16
N SER A 25 12.09 6.24 -2.82
CA SER A 25 12.12 4.93 -2.16
C SER A 25 12.54 3.83 -3.13
N LYS A 26 13.18 2.80 -2.60
CA LYS A 26 13.64 1.64 -3.35
C LYS A 26 12.70 0.47 -3.13
N GLU A 27 12.21 -0.12 -4.20
CA GLU A 27 11.24 -1.22 -4.14
C GLU A 27 11.74 -2.40 -3.31
N ASP A 28 12.99 -2.79 -3.51
CA ASP A 28 13.63 -3.91 -2.82
C ASP A 28 13.85 -3.69 -1.32
N LYS A 29 13.76 -2.45 -0.84
CA LYS A 29 14.07 -2.09 0.55
C LYS A 29 12.90 -1.49 1.30
N ASP A 30 12.15 -0.63 0.63
CA ASP A 30 11.22 0.27 1.30
C ASP A 30 9.75 -0.14 1.08
N PHE A 31 9.45 -0.95 0.04
CA PHE A 31 8.09 -1.41 -0.21
C PHE A 31 7.71 -2.56 0.73
N PRO A 32 6.62 -2.42 1.49
CA PRO A 32 6.16 -3.48 2.38
C PRO A 32 5.34 -4.50 1.58
N TYR A 33 5.96 -5.57 1.13
CA TYR A 33 5.26 -6.61 0.37
C TYR A 33 4.18 -7.36 1.15
N VAL A 34 4.18 -7.24 2.47
CA VAL A 34 3.12 -7.77 3.34
C VAL A 34 2.61 -6.65 4.23
N LEU A 35 1.29 -6.50 4.30
CA LEU A 35 0.62 -5.58 5.19
C LEU A 35 -0.19 -6.37 6.22
N PRO A 36 0.17 -6.31 7.51
CA PRO A 36 -0.56 -6.99 8.56
C PRO A 36 -1.89 -6.29 8.86
N GLY A 37 -2.88 -7.07 9.18
CA GLY A 37 -4.16 -6.58 9.67
C GLY A 37 -4.23 -6.53 11.20
N PRO A 38 -5.35 -6.04 11.75
CA PRO A 38 -5.50 -5.87 13.20
C PRO A 38 -5.54 -7.20 13.99
N ASN A 39 -5.80 -8.32 13.32
CA ASN A 39 -5.84 -9.63 13.96
C ASN A 39 -4.47 -10.34 13.95
N ASP A 40 -3.47 -9.77 13.28
CA ASP A 40 -2.14 -10.36 13.26
C ASP A 40 -1.35 -10.01 14.50
N VAL A 41 -0.73 -11.04 15.05
CA VAL A 41 0.14 -10.91 16.22
C VAL A 41 1.62 -10.79 15.85
N TRP A 42 1.99 -11.26 14.66
CA TRP A 42 3.39 -11.31 14.21
C TRP A 42 3.92 -9.95 13.75
N GLY A 43 3.07 -9.04 13.34
CA GLY A 43 3.46 -7.67 12.96
C GLY A 43 3.77 -6.75 14.13
N GLY A 44 3.72 -7.22 15.35
CA GLY A 44 4.00 -6.44 16.55
C GLY A 44 2.98 -5.35 16.88
N THR A 45 1.90 -5.30 16.14
CA THR A 45 0.86 -4.29 16.27
C THR A 45 0.25 -4.23 17.66
N TRP A 46 0.15 -5.36 18.32
CA TRP A 46 -0.45 -5.48 19.65
C TRP A 46 0.51 -5.11 20.80
N ARG A 47 1.83 -5.23 20.60
CA ARG A 47 2.80 -4.98 21.67
C ARG A 47 3.08 -3.51 21.91
N THR A 48 3.12 -2.71 20.85
CA THR A 48 3.54 -1.32 20.91
C THR A 48 2.43 -0.33 20.64
N SER A 49 1.49 -0.67 19.78
CA SER A 49 0.40 0.21 19.32
C SER A 49 -0.98 -0.31 19.69
N GLY A 50 -1.07 -1.49 20.34
CA GLY A 50 -2.31 -2.22 20.52
C GLY A 50 -2.81 -2.80 19.19
N TRP A 51 -4.02 -3.32 19.21
CA TRP A 51 -4.70 -3.81 18.01
C TRP A 51 -5.17 -2.63 17.15
N ARG A 52 -4.40 -2.25 16.18
CA ARG A 52 -4.75 -1.20 15.25
C ARG A 52 -4.44 -1.57 13.81
N THR A 53 -5.14 -0.95 12.91
CA THR A 53 -4.85 -1.00 11.49
C THR A 53 -3.58 -0.22 11.18
N HIS A 54 -2.70 -0.81 10.41
CA HIS A 54 -1.57 -0.17 9.76
C HIS A 54 -1.87 0.11 8.30
N SER A 55 -1.14 1.05 7.72
CA SER A 55 -1.33 1.47 6.33
C SER A 55 -0.03 1.45 5.56
N THR A 56 -0.12 1.05 4.30
CA THR A 56 0.91 1.33 3.29
C THR A 56 0.48 2.56 2.52
N ASN A 57 1.34 3.57 2.50
CA ASN A 57 1.09 4.85 1.84
C ASN A 57 2.08 5.01 0.68
N ILE A 58 1.57 5.09 -0.55
CA ILE A 58 2.37 5.30 -1.75
C ILE A 58 2.15 6.75 -2.19
N LEU A 59 3.22 7.54 -2.16
CA LEU A 59 3.20 8.94 -2.53
C LEU A 59 3.84 9.12 -3.90
N PHE A 60 3.15 9.85 -4.77
CA PHE A 60 3.64 10.13 -6.12
C PHE A 60 3.26 11.53 -6.56
N GLY A 61 4.05 12.08 -7.48
CA GLY A 61 3.80 13.39 -8.06
C GLY A 61 3.38 13.29 -9.51
N LEU A 62 2.49 14.20 -9.93
CA LEU A 62 2.12 14.37 -11.32
C LEU A 62 2.45 15.79 -11.79
N ASP A 63 3.09 15.90 -12.97
CA ASP A 63 3.30 17.16 -13.66
C ASP A 63 2.11 17.57 -14.51
N ARG A 64 1.38 16.55 -14.96
CA ARG A 64 0.20 16.74 -15.80
C ARG A 64 -0.85 15.70 -15.46
N ILE A 65 -2.08 16.13 -15.37
CA ILE A 65 -3.27 15.28 -15.30
C ILE A 65 -4.05 15.37 -16.63
N ALA A 66 -4.90 14.38 -16.89
CA ALA A 66 -5.84 14.45 -17.99
C ALA A 66 -7.01 15.37 -17.62
N GLU A 67 -7.48 16.17 -18.57
CA GLU A 67 -8.67 17.01 -18.36
C GLU A 67 -9.94 16.15 -18.23
N ARG A 68 -9.96 15.04 -18.92
CA ARG A 68 -11.06 14.05 -18.93
C ARG A 68 -10.48 12.65 -19.00
N GLY A 69 -11.30 11.70 -18.60
CA GLY A 69 -10.93 10.28 -18.68
C GLY A 69 -10.89 9.62 -17.31
N GLU A 70 -10.59 8.36 -17.36
CA GLU A 70 -10.55 7.49 -16.20
C GLU A 70 -9.13 6.94 -16.03
N CYS A 71 -8.69 6.88 -14.79
CA CYS A 71 -7.52 6.14 -14.37
C CYS A 71 -7.96 4.91 -13.61
N ARG A 72 -7.12 3.92 -13.56
CA ARG A 72 -7.36 2.69 -12.84
C ARG A 72 -6.19 2.38 -11.93
N LEU A 73 -6.42 2.33 -10.63
CA LEU A 73 -5.49 1.74 -9.69
C LEU A 73 -5.73 0.24 -9.67
N VAL A 74 -4.68 -0.51 -9.91
CA VAL A 74 -4.67 -1.97 -9.89
C VAL A 74 -3.72 -2.43 -8.79
N ILE A 75 -4.22 -3.29 -7.92
CA ILE A 75 -3.46 -3.90 -6.85
C ILE A 75 -3.51 -5.40 -7.09
N ASP A 76 -2.39 -5.97 -7.48
CA ASP A 76 -2.23 -7.40 -7.63
C ASP A 76 -1.77 -7.97 -6.28
N LEU A 77 -2.59 -8.82 -5.68
CA LEU A 77 -2.28 -9.53 -4.45
C LEU A 77 -1.79 -10.93 -4.80
N LEU A 78 -0.65 -11.29 -4.23
CA LEU A 78 -0.14 -12.66 -4.27
C LEU A 78 -1.07 -13.60 -3.48
N ASP A 79 -1.43 -13.20 -2.26
CA ASP A 79 -2.41 -13.91 -1.43
C ASP A 79 -2.84 -13.01 -0.26
N ALA A 80 -3.72 -13.54 0.59
CA ALA A 80 -4.19 -12.92 1.82
C ALA A 80 -4.40 -13.97 2.91
N ASP A 81 -4.69 -13.53 4.12
CA ASP A 81 -5.12 -14.40 5.20
C ASP A 81 -6.24 -15.34 4.73
N PRO A 82 -6.17 -16.65 5.01
CA PRO A 82 -7.22 -17.61 4.67
C PRO A 82 -8.58 -17.28 5.28
N LYS A 83 -8.61 -16.48 6.34
CA LYS A 83 -9.83 -15.90 6.89
C LYS A 83 -10.20 -14.66 6.11
N ARG A 84 -11.45 -14.22 6.29
CA ARG A 84 -11.93 -12.99 5.65
C ARG A 84 -11.15 -11.77 6.17
N SER A 85 -10.70 -10.93 5.26
CA SER A 85 -10.12 -9.63 5.54
C SER A 85 -10.90 -8.52 4.83
N LEU A 86 -11.04 -7.37 5.47
CA LEU A 86 -11.62 -6.17 4.87
C LEU A 86 -10.49 -5.19 4.56
N VAL A 87 -10.24 -4.96 3.28
CA VAL A 87 -9.20 -4.04 2.79
C VAL A 87 -9.82 -2.74 2.34
N LYS A 88 -9.31 -1.63 2.83
CA LYS A 88 -9.64 -0.28 2.37
C LYS A 88 -8.51 0.26 1.51
N VAL A 89 -8.88 0.81 0.38
CA VAL A 89 -7.97 1.55 -0.51
C VAL A 89 -8.52 2.96 -0.68
N LEU A 90 -7.63 3.93 -0.50
CA LEU A 90 -7.94 5.34 -0.65
C LEU A 90 -6.96 5.95 -1.65
N VAL A 91 -7.48 6.61 -2.69
CA VAL A 91 -6.67 7.41 -3.61
C VAL A 91 -7.09 8.86 -3.46
N ASN A 92 -6.26 9.68 -2.84
CA ASN A 92 -6.62 11.02 -2.38
C ASN A 92 -7.93 10.99 -1.55
N SER A 93 -9.08 11.31 -2.16
CA SER A 93 -10.40 11.29 -1.54
C SER A 93 -11.31 10.15 -1.99
N VAL A 94 -10.89 9.36 -2.96
CA VAL A 94 -11.69 8.23 -3.50
C VAL A 94 -11.45 7.00 -2.66
N GLU A 95 -12.48 6.51 -1.99
CA GLU A 95 -12.41 5.32 -1.14
C GLU A 95 -13.11 4.13 -1.79
N LYS A 96 -12.48 2.95 -1.69
CA LYS A 96 -13.10 1.66 -2.00
C LYS A 96 -12.71 0.61 -0.97
N LYS A 97 -13.66 -0.27 -0.65
CA LYS A 97 -13.42 -1.39 0.25
C LYS A 97 -13.62 -2.71 -0.47
N PHE A 98 -12.82 -3.69 -0.10
CA PHE A 98 -12.82 -5.04 -0.67
C PHE A 98 -12.87 -6.07 0.45
N GLU A 99 -13.77 -7.03 0.31
CA GLU A 99 -13.71 -8.26 1.10
C GLU A 99 -12.83 -9.26 0.37
N ILE A 100 -11.79 -9.73 1.04
CA ILE A 100 -10.80 -10.63 0.48
C ILE A 100 -10.71 -11.86 1.36
N LYS A 101 -10.43 -12.99 0.72
CA LYS A 101 -10.11 -14.24 1.40
C LYS A 101 -9.00 -14.93 0.64
N GLY A 102 -7.88 -15.12 1.28
CA GLY A 102 -6.75 -15.85 0.75
C GLY A 102 -6.93 -17.36 0.83
N LYS A 103 -5.83 -18.06 0.62
CA LYS A 103 -5.81 -19.53 0.58
C LYS A 103 -4.89 -20.14 1.61
N SER A 104 -3.65 -19.67 1.74
CA SER A 104 -2.64 -20.36 2.53
C SER A 104 -1.67 -19.42 3.24
N GLU A 105 -1.49 -19.64 4.54
CA GLU A 105 -0.45 -18.94 5.31
C GLU A 105 0.98 -19.36 4.89
N LYS A 106 1.13 -20.48 4.20
CA LYS A 106 2.44 -20.95 3.71
C LYS A 106 3.07 -20.00 2.68
N VAL A 107 2.28 -19.13 2.07
CA VAL A 107 2.80 -18.09 1.17
C VAL A 107 3.77 -17.17 1.91
N LEU A 108 3.53 -16.88 3.18
CA LEU A 108 4.45 -16.13 4.03
C LEU A 108 5.78 -16.86 4.28
N ASP A 109 5.77 -18.18 4.17
CA ASP A 109 6.97 -19.03 4.23
C ASP A 109 7.67 -19.19 2.86
N GLY A 110 7.16 -18.53 1.83
CA GLY A 110 7.69 -18.56 0.47
C GLY A 110 7.15 -19.70 -0.40
N VAL A 111 6.10 -20.40 0.02
CA VAL A 111 5.44 -21.45 -0.77
C VAL A 111 4.40 -20.84 -1.66
N VAL A 112 4.83 -20.28 -2.79
CA VAL A 112 3.96 -19.51 -3.70
C VAL A 112 3.01 -20.37 -4.53
N ASP A 113 3.30 -21.64 -4.73
CA ASP A 113 2.44 -22.56 -5.49
C ASP A 113 1.06 -22.78 -4.83
N GLU A 114 0.93 -22.44 -3.57
CA GLU A 114 -0.33 -22.50 -2.84
C GLU A 114 -1.07 -21.15 -2.81
N ALA A 115 -0.50 -20.12 -3.41
CA ALA A 115 -1.09 -18.78 -3.43
C ALA A 115 -2.43 -18.73 -4.16
N LYS A 116 -3.27 -17.79 -3.75
CA LYS A 116 -4.48 -17.40 -4.44
C LYS A 116 -4.37 -15.95 -4.87
N GLU A 117 -3.86 -15.73 -6.05
CA GLU A 117 -3.77 -14.41 -6.64
C GLU A 117 -5.14 -13.76 -6.79
N GLN A 118 -5.20 -12.48 -6.49
CA GLN A 118 -6.41 -11.67 -6.59
C GLN A 118 -6.06 -10.27 -7.09
N VAL A 119 -6.90 -9.71 -7.94
CA VAL A 119 -6.73 -8.37 -8.49
C VAL A 119 -7.82 -7.46 -7.94
N LEU A 120 -7.40 -6.35 -7.32
CA LEU A 120 -8.31 -5.30 -6.87
C LEU A 120 -8.20 -4.12 -7.83
N GLU A 121 -9.33 -3.67 -8.36
CA GLU A 121 -9.37 -2.56 -9.30
C GLU A 121 -10.25 -1.42 -8.77
N ILE A 122 -9.74 -0.21 -8.93
CA ILE A 122 -10.40 1.02 -8.53
C ILE A 122 -10.35 2.00 -9.68
N SER A 123 -11.52 2.34 -10.19
CA SER A 123 -11.68 3.42 -11.16
C SER A 123 -11.60 4.77 -10.46
N ILE A 124 -10.81 5.67 -11.00
CA ILE A 124 -10.54 7.00 -10.49
C ILE A 124 -10.77 7.99 -11.62
N ALA A 125 -11.64 8.96 -11.42
CA ALA A 125 -11.76 10.04 -12.40
C ALA A 125 -10.43 10.83 -12.45
N ALA A 126 -10.03 11.25 -13.64
CA ALA A 126 -8.80 12.05 -13.77
C ALA A 126 -8.84 13.34 -12.92
N SER A 127 -10.04 13.87 -12.67
CA SER A 127 -10.28 15.03 -11.80
C SER A 127 -10.00 14.78 -10.30
N ASP A 128 -9.94 13.51 -9.87
CA ASP A 128 -9.62 13.13 -8.48
C ASP A 128 -8.10 13.10 -8.24
N LEU A 129 -7.32 13.14 -9.30
CA LEU A 129 -5.88 13.31 -9.25
C LEU A 129 -5.50 14.79 -9.27
N LYS A 130 -4.32 15.11 -8.75
CA LYS A 130 -3.83 16.49 -8.61
C LYS A 130 -2.50 16.67 -9.32
N ILE A 131 -2.30 17.83 -9.92
CA ILE A 131 -0.94 18.26 -10.26
C ILE A 131 -0.19 18.44 -8.94
N GLY A 132 1.00 17.90 -8.85
CA GLY A 132 1.77 17.82 -7.61
C GLY A 132 1.54 16.50 -6.88
N GLY A 133 1.39 16.54 -5.56
CA GLY A 133 1.36 15.35 -4.71
C GLY A 133 0.02 14.61 -4.70
N ASN A 134 0.10 13.30 -4.83
CA ASN A 134 -1.00 12.35 -4.69
C ASN A 134 -0.60 11.24 -3.74
N ILE A 135 -1.58 10.56 -3.15
CA ILE A 135 -1.36 9.47 -2.22
C ILE A 135 -2.34 8.32 -2.48
N VAL A 136 -1.80 7.11 -2.50
CA VAL A 136 -2.56 5.86 -2.35
C VAL A 136 -2.33 5.33 -0.95
N THR A 137 -3.40 5.07 -0.22
CA THR A 137 -3.33 4.44 1.10
C THR A 137 -4.05 3.11 1.08
N ILE A 138 -3.38 2.04 1.48
CA ILE A 138 -3.92 0.70 1.57
C ILE A 138 -3.89 0.28 3.04
N SER A 139 -5.02 -0.18 3.56
CA SER A 139 -5.17 -0.57 4.96
C SER A 139 -6.00 -1.84 5.08
N VAL A 140 -5.61 -2.74 5.97
CA VAL A 140 -6.44 -3.88 6.36
C VAL A 140 -7.23 -3.47 7.59
N LEU A 141 -8.54 -3.25 7.43
CA LEU A 141 -9.42 -2.78 8.52
C LEU A 141 -9.84 -3.90 9.47
N GLU A 142 -10.05 -5.10 8.91
CA GLU A 142 -10.46 -6.29 9.64
C GLU A 142 -9.72 -7.50 9.08
N GLY A 143 -9.47 -8.49 9.92
CA GLY A 143 -8.83 -9.74 9.53
C GLY A 143 -7.31 -9.70 9.67
N GLY A 144 -6.65 -10.60 8.97
CA GLY A 144 -5.21 -10.79 9.01
C GLY A 144 -4.47 -9.99 7.94
N TRP A 145 -3.53 -10.59 7.29
CA TRP A 145 -2.58 -9.96 6.39
C TRP A 145 -3.03 -10.00 4.92
N ILE A 146 -2.41 -9.14 4.11
CA ILE A 146 -2.39 -9.22 2.64
C ILE A 146 -0.94 -9.18 2.16
N ALA A 147 -0.63 -9.91 1.09
CA ALA A 147 0.67 -9.90 0.43
C ALA A 147 0.51 -9.34 -0.98
N PHE A 148 1.33 -8.35 -1.32
CA PHE A 148 1.33 -7.70 -2.63
C PHE A 148 2.26 -8.41 -3.59
N ASP A 149 1.85 -8.49 -4.84
CA ASP A 149 2.71 -8.71 -5.98
C ASP A 149 3.07 -7.37 -6.64
N GLN A 150 2.06 -6.60 -7.01
CA GLN A 150 2.24 -5.33 -7.68
C GLN A 150 1.17 -4.31 -7.30
N VAL A 151 1.55 -3.03 -7.31
CA VAL A 151 0.60 -1.90 -7.29
C VAL A 151 0.94 -0.96 -8.44
N ARG A 152 -0.03 -0.69 -9.34
CA ARG A 152 0.17 0.17 -10.49
C ARG A 152 -1.00 1.11 -10.74
N LEU A 153 -0.71 2.31 -11.21
CA LEU A 153 -1.69 3.28 -11.67
C LEU A 153 -1.65 3.34 -13.19
N GLU A 154 -2.75 3.00 -13.81
CA GLU A 154 -2.96 3.07 -15.25
C GLU A 154 -3.79 4.30 -15.60
N GLY A 155 -3.47 4.96 -16.68
CA GLY A 155 -4.19 6.16 -17.08
C GLY A 155 -3.89 6.61 -18.51
N PRO A 156 -4.57 7.68 -18.98
CA PRO A 156 -4.32 8.24 -20.30
C PRO A 156 -2.87 8.70 -20.49
N HIS A 157 -2.36 8.61 -21.71
CA HIS A 157 -0.99 9.04 -22.06
C HIS A 157 -0.68 10.52 -21.75
N SER A 158 -1.70 11.33 -21.55
CA SER A 158 -1.55 12.74 -21.16
C SER A 158 -1.11 12.94 -19.70
N ILE A 159 -1.23 11.91 -18.86
CA ILE A 159 -0.74 11.95 -17.49
C ILE A 159 0.78 11.80 -17.49
N LYS A 160 1.46 12.68 -16.75
CA LYS A 160 2.91 12.61 -16.59
C LYS A 160 3.27 12.49 -15.13
N LEU A 161 4.04 11.45 -14.82
CA LEU A 161 4.68 11.30 -13.52
C LEU A 161 5.78 12.36 -13.37
N LYS A 162 5.86 12.95 -12.21
CA LYS A 162 6.95 13.82 -11.79
C LYS A 162 7.76 13.11 -10.72
N ASN A 163 9.07 13.04 -10.92
CA ASN A 163 9.98 12.72 -9.85
C ASN A 163 10.03 13.92 -8.89
N THR A 164 9.22 13.84 -7.84
CA THR A 164 9.16 14.89 -6.83
C THR A 164 10.14 14.58 -5.72
N HIS A 165 10.81 15.61 -5.25
CA HIS A 165 11.56 15.51 -4.00
C HIS A 165 10.58 15.27 -2.85
N SER A 166 10.99 14.50 -1.88
CA SER A 166 10.22 14.13 -0.69
C SER A 166 9.55 15.30 0.03
N SER A 167 10.11 16.47 -0.03
CA SER A 167 9.58 17.69 0.57
C SER A 167 8.19 18.11 0.05
N VAL A 168 7.81 17.73 -1.17
CA VAL A 168 6.48 18.04 -1.73
C VAL A 168 5.41 17.16 -1.10
N PHE A 169 5.74 15.93 -0.79
CA PHE A 169 4.80 14.98 -0.19
C PHE A 169 4.65 15.17 1.32
N LEU A 170 5.71 15.53 1.99
CA LEU A 170 5.72 15.72 3.44
C LEU A 170 4.85 16.90 3.91
N ARG A 171 4.55 17.86 3.06
CA ARG A 171 3.59 18.94 3.38
C ARG A 171 2.16 18.45 3.53
N ASN A 172 1.83 17.30 2.96
CA ASN A 172 0.49 16.71 3.03
C ASN A 172 0.37 15.62 4.10
N VAL A 173 1.48 15.24 4.72
CA VAL A 173 1.53 14.29 5.84
C VAL A 173 1.70 15.11 7.11
N SER A 174 0.91 14.82 8.12
CA SER A 174 0.92 15.57 9.39
C SER A 174 2.35 15.85 9.89
N PRO A 175 2.74 17.10 10.15
CA PRO A 175 4.13 17.51 10.37
C PRO A 175 4.79 16.88 11.59
N ALA A 176 4.02 16.23 12.46
CA ALA A 176 4.50 15.74 13.75
C ALA A 176 5.43 14.50 13.69
N LYS A 177 5.66 13.90 12.52
CA LYS A 177 6.36 12.62 12.43
C LYS A 177 7.64 12.57 11.58
N TYR A 178 7.98 13.63 10.85
CA TYR A 178 9.11 13.58 9.90
C TYR A 178 9.96 14.85 9.95
N GLU A 179 10.97 14.88 10.82
CA GLU A 179 12.13 15.73 10.59
C GLU A 179 13.07 15.00 9.62
N ILE A 180 13.16 15.48 8.39
CA ILE A 180 14.24 15.11 7.49
C ILE A 180 15.40 16.07 7.79
N LYS A 181 16.46 15.51 8.34
CA LYS A 181 17.75 16.18 8.42
C LYS A 181 18.49 16.06 7.11
#